data_228cba20a66cdfcd775a0f221645da58
#
_entry.id   228cba20a66cdfcd775a0f221645da58
#
_cell.length_a   1.000
_cell.length_b   1.000
_cell.length_c   1.000
_cell.angle_alpha   90.00
_cell.angle_beta   90.00
_cell.angle_gamma   90.00
#
_symmetry.space_group_name_H-M   'P 1'
#
loop_
_entity.id
_entity.type
_entity.pdbx_description
1 polymer ?
#
loop_
_entity_poly.entity_id
_entity_poly.type
_entity_poly.pdbx_seq_one_letter_code
_entity_poly.pdbx_strand_id
1 'polypeptide(L)'
;MRRILLALAVAVGLAVAPPAHAGTFTLHNLDGPGEGFNDATPVSPVGGNPGTTLGQQRINVFKTAGLIWGSILPDHVTIDIDANFDPLTPCDSTTGVLGSAGASSQASDFSGALVANTWYSIALANKLANTDMDPSSDIVAHFNSSVDNGTCLGATKWYYGYDHEEGTDVDLLAVVLHELGHGLGFQTFFNLSTGAFLSNRPDIYSRNLFDNSVGLRWDQMTNAQRKTSSINSGNLVWIGPNVLRGAPLFLGPATLVRIDSPPDIAGEKEFGTAAFGAAPPNPAIQAQVVLVNDGVGTTGDACEPIQNGPQLAGKIALIERGTCTFVSKAAAAQAQGAIAVIIGNNVAGPPPAMGGSDPSITIPVVSITVDDLVRIEDDLALGNTVTATIGANPARLAGTDTSGHPRMYAPNPPEPGSSVSHWDTPETPNLLMEPFINSDLTGVDLTQYAFADEGWVGSVTAVATATGPSAGAPRAYAAPNPFSDGTSIKFSLARPGVTTVEIYDVRGTLVKRLPTAWRPSGAQSVDWDGADARGHRSPAGIYFWRVRQDATNLSGRMVRVD
;
A
#
# COMPACT_ATOMS: atom_id res chain seq x y z
N MET A 1 66.51 -23.91 -28.56
CA MET A 1 65.30 -23.05 -28.79
C MET A 1 64.53 -22.91 -27.50
N ARG A 2 64.73 -21.82 -26.77
CA ARG A 2 63.96 -21.52 -25.53
C ARG A 2 62.72 -20.75 -25.93
N ARG A 3 61.53 -21.27 -25.62
CA ARG A 3 60.22 -20.57 -25.78
C ARG A 3 59.96 -19.75 -24.52
N ILE A 4 59.90 -18.45 -24.68
CA ILE A 4 59.45 -17.51 -23.65
C ILE A 4 57.95 -17.41 -23.75
N LEU A 5 57.25 -17.80 -22.69
CA LEU A 5 55.81 -17.57 -22.53
C LEU A 5 55.63 -16.18 -21.86
N LEU A 6 55.02 -15.27 -22.60
CA LEU A 6 54.59 -13.97 -22.07
C LEU A 6 53.21 -14.17 -21.41
N ALA A 7 53.13 -14.02 -20.08
CA ALA A 7 51.88 -13.99 -19.36
C ALA A 7 51.28 -12.58 -19.39
N LEU A 8 50.16 -12.41 -20.05
CA LEU A 8 49.37 -11.16 -20.09
C LEU A 8 48.54 -11.09 -18.82
N ALA A 9 48.90 -10.25 -17.86
CA ALA A 9 48.09 -9.96 -16.69
C ALA A 9 46.97 -8.96 -17.08
N VAL A 10 45.74 -9.41 -17.17
CA VAL A 10 44.57 -8.53 -17.31
C VAL A 10 44.25 -8.00 -15.91
N ALA A 11 44.55 -6.74 -15.66
CA ALA A 11 44.08 -6.03 -14.47
C ALA A 11 42.59 -5.70 -14.65
N VAL A 12 41.72 -6.47 -14.01
CA VAL A 12 40.30 -6.11 -13.86
C VAL A 12 40.23 -5.01 -12.80
N GLY A 13 40.11 -3.78 -13.25
CA GLY A 13 39.80 -2.64 -12.38
C GLY A 13 38.39 -2.82 -11.82
N LEU A 14 38.27 -3.20 -10.56
CA LEU A 14 37.02 -3.06 -9.82
C LEU A 14 36.74 -1.54 -9.70
N ALA A 15 35.81 -1.04 -10.51
CA ALA A 15 35.21 0.27 -10.28
C ALA A 15 34.43 0.18 -8.98
N VAL A 16 34.99 0.73 -7.91
CA VAL A 16 34.25 0.96 -6.66
C VAL A 16 33.20 2.03 -6.98
N ALA A 17 31.95 1.65 -7.05
CA ALA A 17 30.86 2.64 -7.15
C ALA A 17 30.95 3.58 -5.94
N PRO A 18 30.83 4.91 -6.14
CA PRO A 18 30.78 5.84 -5.02
C PRO A 18 29.65 5.45 -4.07
N PRO A 19 29.80 5.67 -2.76
CA PRO A 19 28.75 5.38 -1.80
C PRO A 19 27.50 6.19 -2.18
N ALA A 20 26.36 5.52 -2.26
CA ALA A 20 25.08 6.20 -2.45
C ALA A 20 24.83 7.11 -1.22
N HIS A 21 24.56 8.38 -1.46
CA HIS A 21 24.16 9.32 -0.41
C HIS A 21 22.65 9.21 -0.23
N ALA A 22 22.17 9.26 1.03
CA ALA A 22 20.75 9.39 1.31
C ALA A 22 20.25 10.73 0.79
N GLY A 23 19.08 10.76 0.15
CA GLY A 23 18.45 12.01 -0.29
C GLY A 23 18.22 12.96 0.90
N THR A 24 18.47 14.22 0.70
CA THR A 24 18.27 15.27 1.70
C THR A 24 17.02 16.06 1.36
N PHE A 25 16.16 16.27 2.36
CA PHE A 25 14.91 17.03 2.23
C PHE A 25 14.95 18.27 3.11
N THR A 26 14.62 19.43 2.56
CA THR A 26 14.54 20.71 3.28
C THR A 26 13.13 21.24 3.27
N LEU A 27 12.59 21.54 4.45
CA LEU A 27 11.29 22.20 4.61
C LEU A 27 11.46 23.73 4.60
N HIS A 28 10.85 24.39 3.66
CA HIS A 28 10.58 25.82 3.66
C HIS A 28 9.18 26.07 4.20
N ASN A 29 9.13 26.53 5.44
CA ASN A 29 7.88 26.78 6.14
C ASN A 29 7.24 28.09 5.65
N LEU A 30 6.06 27.99 5.05
CA LEU A 30 5.30 29.12 4.51
C LEU A 30 4.25 29.66 5.49
N ASP A 31 4.05 29.03 6.65
CA ASP A 31 3.06 29.48 7.64
C ASP A 31 3.46 30.79 8.30
N GLY A 32 2.46 31.59 8.63
CA GLY A 32 2.60 32.81 9.42
C GLY A 32 2.93 32.56 10.89
N PRO A 33 3.20 33.62 11.65
CA PRO A 33 3.47 33.50 13.08
C PRO A 33 2.26 32.98 13.86
N GLY A 34 2.47 31.87 14.63
CA GLY A 34 1.46 31.32 15.53
C GLY A 34 0.46 30.36 14.88
N GLU A 35 0.68 29.96 13.64
CA GLU A 35 -0.14 28.98 12.91
C GLU A 35 0.73 27.87 12.29
N GLY A 36 0.10 26.79 11.88
CA GLY A 36 0.72 25.71 11.14
C GLY A 36 1.99 25.16 11.80
N PHE A 37 3.11 25.19 11.10
CA PHE A 37 4.42 24.81 11.60
C PHE A 37 4.97 25.77 12.67
N ASN A 38 4.39 26.98 12.82
CA ASN A 38 4.74 27.96 13.82
C ASN A 38 3.76 28.00 15.01
N ASP A 39 2.84 27.02 15.11
CA ASP A 39 1.86 26.93 16.19
C ASP A 39 2.56 26.63 17.53
N ALA A 40 2.48 27.60 18.45
CA ALA A 40 3.10 27.54 19.77
C ALA A 40 2.23 26.86 20.83
N THR A 41 1.07 26.31 20.47
CA THR A 41 0.16 25.62 21.40
C THR A 41 0.90 24.49 22.11
N PRO A 42 0.98 24.51 23.46
CA PRO A 42 1.70 23.46 24.21
C PRO A 42 0.99 22.11 24.10
N VAL A 43 1.76 21.06 23.84
CA VAL A 43 1.30 19.67 23.79
C VAL A 43 2.32 18.76 24.47
N SER A 44 1.88 17.59 24.92
CA SER A 44 2.79 16.54 25.41
C SER A 44 3.43 15.79 24.24
N PRO A 45 4.68 15.28 24.40
CA PRO A 45 5.25 14.31 23.48
C PRO A 45 4.31 13.11 23.23
N VAL A 46 4.26 12.60 21.99
CA VAL A 46 3.34 11.52 21.62
C VAL A 46 4.03 10.56 20.64
N GLY A 47 3.83 9.26 20.80
CA GLY A 47 4.25 8.24 19.84
C GLY A 47 5.71 8.33 19.39
N GLY A 48 6.64 8.68 20.27
CA GLY A 48 8.05 8.90 19.93
C GLY A 48 8.39 10.29 19.38
N ASN A 49 7.40 11.15 19.13
CA ASN A 49 7.63 12.56 18.73
C ASN A 49 7.87 13.42 19.99
N PRO A 50 9.08 13.98 20.19
CA PRO A 50 9.45 14.72 21.38
C PRO A 50 8.96 16.18 21.39
N GLY A 51 8.30 16.64 20.35
CA GLY A 51 7.83 18.03 20.22
C GLY A 51 6.91 18.43 21.38
N THR A 52 7.11 19.62 21.93
CA THR A 52 6.33 20.18 23.03
C THR A 52 5.36 21.28 22.63
N THR A 53 5.31 21.60 21.33
CA THR A 53 4.28 22.41 20.72
C THR A 53 3.74 21.74 19.46
N LEU A 54 2.51 22.09 19.03
CA LEU A 54 1.93 21.53 17.81
C LEU A 54 2.83 21.76 16.59
N GLY A 55 3.34 22.97 16.42
CA GLY A 55 4.25 23.28 15.32
C GLY A 55 5.53 22.45 15.35
N GLN A 56 6.14 22.22 16.52
CA GLN A 56 7.30 21.33 16.65
C GLN A 56 6.96 19.90 16.26
N GLN A 57 5.80 19.37 16.71
CA GLN A 57 5.38 18.02 16.36
C GLN A 57 5.16 17.88 14.85
N ARG A 58 4.53 18.84 14.19
CA ARG A 58 4.35 18.88 12.72
C ARG A 58 5.68 18.91 11.98
N ILE A 59 6.61 19.78 12.38
CA ILE A 59 7.96 19.85 11.79
C ILE A 59 8.71 18.51 11.96
N ASN A 60 8.59 17.89 13.12
CA ASN A 60 9.26 16.61 13.41
C ASN A 60 8.71 15.48 12.54
N VAL A 61 7.38 15.40 12.34
CA VAL A 61 6.76 14.44 11.41
C VAL A 61 7.27 14.66 9.99
N PHE A 62 7.29 15.90 9.53
CA PHE A 62 7.77 16.26 8.20
C PHE A 62 9.24 15.85 7.98
N LYS A 63 10.11 16.15 8.93
CA LYS A 63 11.53 15.72 8.90
C LYS A 63 11.65 14.19 8.88
N THR A 64 10.81 13.50 9.64
CA THR A 64 10.80 12.03 9.68
C THR A 64 10.39 11.45 8.34
N ALA A 65 9.37 12.00 7.67
CA ALA A 65 8.99 11.61 6.33
C ALA A 65 10.12 11.83 5.31
N GLY A 66 10.81 12.98 5.39
CA GLY A 66 11.99 13.27 4.56
C GLY A 66 13.14 12.27 4.78
N LEU A 67 13.39 11.85 6.03
CA LEU A 67 14.37 10.80 6.33
C LEU A 67 13.96 9.44 5.74
N ILE A 68 12.69 9.08 5.83
CA ILE A 68 12.16 7.82 5.27
C ILE A 68 12.36 7.83 3.74
N TRP A 69 11.90 8.86 3.03
CA TRP A 69 12.10 8.99 1.59
C TRP A 69 13.58 9.04 1.20
N GLY A 70 14.39 9.84 1.89
CA GLY A 70 15.82 9.93 1.66
C GLY A 70 16.56 8.61 1.84
N SER A 71 16.03 7.71 2.71
CA SER A 71 16.59 6.36 2.87
C SER A 71 16.40 5.47 1.64
N ILE A 72 15.37 5.77 0.84
CA ILE A 72 14.92 4.96 -0.30
C ILE A 72 15.45 5.55 -1.61
N LEU A 73 15.44 6.88 -1.71
CA LEU A 73 15.78 7.63 -2.91
C LEU A 73 17.17 8.27 -2.71
N PRO A 74 18.25 7.61 -3.14
CA PRO A 74 19.58 8.20 -3.05
C PRO A 74 19.68 9.39 -3.98
N ASP A 75 20.13 10.52 -3.45
CA ASP A 75 20.33 11.74 -4.21
C ASP A 75 21.58 12.49 -3.75
N HIS A 76 22.11 13.34 -4.64
CA HIS A 76 23.19 14.29 -4.40
C HIS A 76 22.70 15.74 -4.44
N VAL A 77 21.46 15.95 -4.87
CA VAL A 77 20.78 17.25 -4.89
C VAL A 77 19.76 17.27 -3.77
N THR A 78 19.73 18.36 -3.01
CA THR A 78 18.71 18.56 -1.96
C THR A 78 17.35 18.72 -2.62
N ILE A 79 16.35 18.08 -2.06
CA ILE A 79 14.95 18.25 -2.45
C ILE A 79 14.33 19.30 -1.52
N ASP A 80 14.04 20.46 -2.07
CA ASP A 80 13.47 21.59 -1.36
C ASP A 80 11.94 21.60 -1.45
N ILE A 81 11.25 21.81 -0.32
CA ILE A 81 9.81 21.67 -0.21
C ILE A 81 9.21 22.92 0.44
N ASP A 82 8.38 23.63 -0.30
CA ASP A 82 7.50 24.65 0.25
C ASP A 82 6.27 24.00 0.86
N ALA A 83 6.02 24.21 2.16
CA ALA A 83 4.84 23.62 2.80
C ALA A 83 4.19 24.53 3.85
N ASN A 84 2.87 24.34 4.04
CA ASN A 84 2.07 25.00 5.06
C ASN A 84 0.94 24.11 5.58
N PHE A 85 0.35 24.53 6.70
CA PHE A 85 -0.90 24.01 7.25
C PHE A 85 -1.99 25.08 7.16
N ASP A 86 -2.88 24.93 6.18
CA ASP A 86 -4.02 25.82 5.94
C ASP A 86 -5.35 25.04 5.97
N PRO A 87 -6.49 25.72 6.18
CA PRO A 87 -7.80 25.11 5.98
C PRO A 87 -7.96 24.63 4.53
N LEU A 88 -8.12 23.32 4.31
CA LEU A 88 -8.38 22.74 2.99
C LEU A 88 -9.86 22.41 2.81
N THR A 89 -10.35 22.53 1.59
CA THR A 89 -11.73 22.21 1.22
C THR A 89 -11.78 21.32 -0.03
N PRO A 90 -12.79 20.42 -0.13
CA PRO A 90 -13.91 20.21 0.79
C PRO A 90 -13.50 19.55 2.10
N CYS A 91 -14.19 19.92 3.19
CA CYS A 91 -14.11 19.20 4.45
C CYS A 91 -15.40 19.35 5.24
N ASP A 92 -15.95 18.23 5.71
CA ASP A 92 -17.13 18.17 6.57
C ASP A 92 -16.89 17.21 7.76
N SER A 93 -17.95 16.83 8.47
CA SER A 93 -17.83 15.96 9.64
C SER A 93 -17.46 14.51 9.33
N THR A 94 -17.47 14.08 8.07
CA THR A 94 -17.31 12.69 7.64
C THR A 94 -16.22 12.50 6.59
N THR A 95 -15.97 13.51 5.76
CA THR A 95 -15.00 13.46 4.67
C THR A 95 -14.21 14.75 4.58
N GLY A 96 -12.95 14.69 4.16
CA GLY A 96 -12.14 15.88 3.99
C GLY A 96 -10.85 15.63 3.24
N VAL A 97 -10.38 16.68 2.56
CA VAL A 97 -9.03 16.71 2.01
C VAL A 97 -8.05 16.85 3.16
N LEU A 98 -7.17 15.87 3.32
CA LEU A 98 -6.15 15.80 4.38
C LEU A 98 -4.91 16.62 4.01
N GLY A 99 -4.48 16.49 2.77
CA GLY A 99 -3.34 17.18 2.19
C GLY A 99 -3.46 17.30 0.68
N SER A 100 -2.51 17.97 0.09
CA SER A 100 -2.26 17.96 -1.35
C SER A 100 -0.80 18.31 -1.60
N ALA A 101 -0.15 17.61 -2.52
CA ALA A 101 1.17 18.02 -2.98
C ALA A 101 1.38 17.69 -4.46
N GLY A 102 2.45 18.28 -5.01
CA GLY A 102 2.87 18.02 -6.38
C GLY A 102 4.24 18.62 -6.66
N ALA A 103 4.83 18.25 -7.78
CA ALA A 103 6.03 18.90 -8.26
C ALA A 103 5.73 20.37 -8.58
N SER A 104 6.56 21.29 -8.14
CA SER A 104 6.43 22.72 -8.38
C SER A 104 6.59 23.08 -9.85
N SER A 105 7.45 22.32 -10.55
CA SER A 105 7.72 22.44 -11.97
C SER A 105 8.14 21.09 -12.59
N GLN A 106 8.36 21.07 -13.89
CA GLN A 106 8.79 19.89 -14.63
C GLN A 106 9.84 20.25 -15.68
N ALA A 107 10.73 19.33 -15.95
CA ALA A 107 11.77 19.48 -16.98
C ALA A 107 11.71 18.34 -18.01
N SER A 108 12.25 18.62 -19.21
CA SER A 108 12.35 17.62 -20.27
C SER A 108 13.60 17.85 -21.12
N ASP A 109 14.08 16.79 -21.76
CA ASP A 109 15.21 16.83 -22.70
C ASP A 109 16.51 17.46 -22.12
N PHE A 110 16.67 17.37 -20.81
CA PHE A 110 17.89 17.79 -20.09
C PHE A 110 18.99 16.73 -20.17
N SER A 111 20.22 17.11 -19.83
CA SER A 111 21.34 16.16 -19.76
C SER A 111 21.10 15.15 -18.64
N GLY A 112 21.03 13.87 -18.98
CA GLY A 112 20.69 12.79 -18.03
C GLY A 112 19.25 12.29 -18.14
N ALA A 113 18.37 12.96 -18.93
CA ALA A 113 17.01 12.48 -19.17
C ALA A 113 17.03 11.07 -19.78
N LEU A 114 16.28 10.13 -19.18
CA LEU A 114 16.26 8.72 -19.59
C LEU A 114 15.55 8.50 -20.92
N VAL A 115 14.51 9.29 -21.18
CA VAL A 115 13.68 9.21 -22.38
C VAL A 115 13.49 10.60 -22.96
N ALA A 116 13.83 10.77 -24.24
CA ALA A 116 13.61 12.03 -24.94
C ALA A 116 12.11 12.35 -25.09
N ASN A 117 11.81 13.64 -25.25
CA ASN A 117 10.44 14.13 -25.40
C ASN A 117 9.49 13.65 -24.26
N THR A 118 9.98 13.72 -23.01
CA THR A 118 9.29 13.23 -21.81
C THR A 118 9.43 14.24 -20.69
N TRP A 119 8.33 14.53 -19.97
CA TRP A 119 8.34 15.33 -18.76
C TRP A 119 8.80 14.51 -17.56
N TYR A 120 9.52 15.12 -16.67
CA TYR A 120 9.94 14.62 -15.37
C TYR A 120 9.58 15.65 -14.31
N SER A 121 9.09 15.23 -13.15
CA SER A 121 8.98 16.10 -11.97
C SER A 121 10.34 16.71 -11.67
N ILE A 122 10.37 17.98 -11.27
CA ILE A 122 11.66 18.71 -11.16
C ILE A 122 12.62 18.03 -10.18
N ALA A 123 12.17 17.49 -9.04
CA ALA A 123 13.00 16.74 -8.11
C ALA A 123 13.71 15.56 -8.79
N LEU A 124 12.97 14.75 -9.58
CA LEU A 124 13.56 13.64 -10.34
C LEU A 124 14.50 14.14 -11.43
N ALA A 125 14.17 15.24 -12.10
CA ALA A 125 15.01 15.83 -13.13
C ALA A 125 16.33 16.33 -12.56
N ASN A 126 16.31 17.01 -11.41
CA ASN A 126 17.50 17.47 -10.68
C ASN A 126 18.41 16.30 -10.31
N LYS A 127 17.84 15.23 -9.78
CA LYS A 127 18.55 13.99 -9.48
C LYS A 127 19.22 13.36 -10.72
N LEU A 128 18.48 13.25 -11.83
CA LEU A 128 18.99 12.66 -13.07
C LEU A 128 20.07 13.53 -13.73
N ALA A 129 19.92 14.85 -13.66
CA ALA A 129 20.91 15.82 -14.13
C ALA A 129 22.12 15.93 -13.19
N ASN A 130 22.02 15.43 -11.96
CA ASN A 130 22.98 15.59 -10.87
C ASN A 130 23.30 17.08 -10.59
N THR A 131 22.31 17.93 -10.72
CA THR A 131 22.40 19.38 -10.46
C THR A 131 20.99 19.92 -10.25
N ASP A 132 20.88 20.91 -9.37
CA ASP A 132 19.68 21.72 -9.26
C ASP A 132 19.53 22.59 -10.52
N MET A 133 18.43 22.39 -11.25
CA MET A 133 18.14 23.10 -12.51
C MET A 133 17.17 24.25 -12.32
N ASP A 134 16.46 24.31 -11.21
CA ASP A 134 15.50 25.36 -10.86
C ASP A 134 15.69 25.73 -9.38
N PRO A 135 16.12 26.96 -9.06
CA PRO A 135 16.39 27.36 -7.68
C PRO A 135 15.11 27.55 -6.82
N SER A 136 13.95 27.36 -7.39
CA SER A 136 12.67 27.31 -6.66
C SER A 136 12.55 25.94 -5.98
N SER A 137 11.70 25.85 -4.94
CA SER A 137 11.44 24.58 -4.29
C SER A 137 10.92 23.52 -5.29
N ASP A 138 11.32 22.27 -5.10
CA ASP A 138 10.94 21.15 -5.98
C ASP A 138 9.51 20.70 -5.81
N ILE A 139 9.00 20.82 -4.58
CA ILE A 139 7.68 20.33 -4.18
C ILE A 139 6.92 21.44 -3.49
N VAL A 140 5.61 21.52 -3.76
CA VAL A 140 4.68 22.35 -2.99
C VAL A 140 3.69 21.41 -2.30
N ALA A 141 3.50 21.58 -0.98
CA ALA A 141 2.66 20.71 -0.17
C ALA A 141 1.79 21.52 0.81
N HIS A 142 0.53 21.12 0.96
CA HIS A 142 -0.44 21.74 1.86
C HIS A 142 -1.08 20.68 2.73
N PHE A 143 -1.27 20.97 4.02
CA PHE A 143 -1.91 20.07 4.99
C PHE A 143 -3.06 20.76 5.68
N ASN A 144 -4.14 20.00 5.96
CA ASN A 144 -5.38 20.58 6.45
C ASN A 144 -5.32 20.89 7.95
N SER A 145 -5.22 22.18 8.30
CA SER A 145 -5.25 22.65 9.68
C SER A 145 -6.62 22.48 10.36
N SER A 146 -7.71 22.32 9.58
CA SER A 146 -9.08 22.21 10.11
C SER A 146 -9.36 20.88 10.79
N VAL A 147 -8.54 19.85 10.58
CA VAL A 147 -8.67 18.56 11.27
C VAL A 147 -8.51 18.72 12.77
N ASP A 148 -7.56 19.54 13.23
CA ASP A 148 -7.33 19.74 14.68
C ASP A 148 -8.40 20.57 15.38
N ASN A 149 -9.12 21.43 14.66
CA ASN A 149 -10.08 22.34 15.28
C ASN A 149 -11.51 21.79 15.39
N GLY A 150 -11.76 20.54 14.87
CA GLY A 150 -13.05 19.86 14.93
C GLY A 150 -14.09 20.39 13.94
N THR A 151 -13.72 21.23 13.00
CA THR A 151 -14.60 21.66 11.89
C THR A 151 -14.54 20.68 10.71
N CYS A 152 -13.55 19.80 10.70
CA CYS A 152 -13.27 18.80 9.70
C CYS A 152 -13.20 17.42 10.38
N LEU A 153 -13.82 16.40 9.81
CA LEU A 153 -13.83 14.99 10.29
C LEU A 153 -14.38 14.80 11.74
N GLY A 154 -15.20 15.76 12.21
CA GLY A 154 -15.88 15.62 13.50
C GLY A 154 -14.93 15.60 14.71
N ALA A 155 -14.85 14.46 15.40
CA ALA A 155 -14.00 14.30 16.58
C ALA A 155 -12.58 13.83 16.25
N THR A 156 -12.33 13.37 15.03
CA THR A 156 -11.03 12.89 14.54
C THR A 156 -10.02 14.05 14.51
N LYS A 157 -8.79 13.80 14.91
CA LYS A 157 -7.67 14.74 14.98
C LYS A 157 -6.49 14.24 14.17
N TRP A 158 -5.47 15.08 14.01
CA TRP A 158 -4.17 14.63 13.61
C TRP A 158 -3.47 13.89 14.74
N TYR A 159 -2.90 12.72 14.42
CA TYR A 159 -1.95 12.03 15.26
C TYR A 159 -0.53 12.36 14.80
N TYR A 160 0.30 12.80 15.73
CA TYR A 160 1.65 13.31 15.45
C TYR A 160 2.76 12.33 15.87
N GLY A 161 2.43 11.11 16.27
CA GLY A 161 3.39 10.06 16.63
C GLY A 161 4.11 9.45 15.43
N TYR A 162 5.04 8.53 15.70
CA TYR A 162 5.80 7.78 14.69
C TYR A 162 5.55 6.26 14.82
N ASP A 163 4.73 5.85 15.77
CA ASP A 163 4.52 4.45 16.17
C ASP A 163 3.28 3.82 15.54
N HIS A 164 2.53 4.59 14.75
CA HIS A 164 1.29 4.17 14.08
C HIS A 164 0.22 3.67 15.08
N GLU A 165 0.15 4.30 16.26
CA GLU A 165 -0.86 4.03 17.29
C GLU A 165 -1.92 5.15 17.32
N GLU A 166 -2.33 5.63 16.13
CA GLU A 166 -3.27 6.74 15.92
C GLU A 166 -4.69 6.44 16.42
N GLY A 167 -5.05 5.17 16.57
CA GLY A 167 -6.37 4.76 17.00
C GLY A 167 -7.47 5.17 16.01
N THR A 168 -8.29 6.18 16.37
CA THR A 168 -9.34 6.76 15.50
C THR A 168 -8.93 8.09 14.86
N ASP A 169 -7.74 8.57 15.17
CA ASP A 169 -7.18 9.80 14.59
C ASP A 169 -6.48 9.50 13.25
N VAL A 170 -6.05 10.53 12.54
CA VAL A 170 -5.35 10.40 11.26
C VAL A 170 -3.84 10.48 11.48
N ASP A 171 -3.11 9.47 11.08
CA ASP A 171 -1.63 9.47 11.12
C ASP A 171 -1.07 10.50 10.14
N LEU A 172 -0.54 11.62 10.68
CA LEU A 172 0.07 12.65 9.86
C LEU A 172 1.31 12.15 9.12
N LEU A 173 2.07 11.22 9.69
CA LEU A 173 3.26 10.69 9.04
C LEU A 173 2.90 9.95 7.74
N ALA A 174 1.84 9.15 7.76
CA ALA A 174 1.34 8.48 6.56
C ALA A 174 0.90 9.49 5.50
N VAL A 175 0.17 10.56 5.90
CA VAL A 175 -0.26 11.61 4.96
C VAL A 175 0.92 12.38 4.39
N VAL A 176 1.91 12.78 5.21
CA VAL A 176 3.10 13.48 4.69
C VAL A 176 3.91 12.59 3.75
N LEU A 177 4.05 11.30 4.05
CA LEU A 177 4.70 10.34 3.13
C LEU A 177 3.97 10.25 1.79
N HIS A 178 2.63 10.18 1.83
CA HIS A 178 1.77 10.14 0.64
C HIS A 178 1.95 11.40 -0.21
N GLU A 179 1.77 12.57 0.39
CA GLU A 179 1.86 13.85 -0.32
C GLU A 179 3.24 14.08 -0.93
N LEU A 180 4.32 13.79 -0.18
CA LEU A 180 5.66 13.84 -0.74
C LEU A 180 5.85 12.85 -1.90
N GLY A 181 5.18 11.71 -1.89
CA GLY A 181 5.15 10.76 -3.01
C GLY A 181 4.68 11.41 -4.31
N HIS A 182 3.61 12.22 -4.26
CA HIS A 182 3.16 13.00 -5.43
C HIS A 182 4.22 13.98 -5.90
N GLY A 183 4.77 14.77 -4.99
CA GLY A 183 5.82 15.74 -5.32
C GLY A 183 7.07 15.11 -5.94
N LEU A 184 7.45 13.92 -5.49
CA LEU A 184 8.58 13.14 -6.00
C LEU A 184 8.35 12.57 -7.40
N GLY A 185 7.09 12.43 -7.86
CA GLY A 185 6.80 11.97 -9.21
C GLY A 185 5.64 10.99 -9.33
N PHE A 186 5.03 10.50 -8.26
CA PHE A 186 3.85 9.63 -8.36
C PHE A 186 2.63 10.45 -8.82
N GLN A 187 2.72 11.02 -9.99
CA GLN A 187 1.71 11.88 -10.62
C GLN A 187 1.87 11.93 -12.13
N THR A 188 0.80 12.28 -12.83
CA THR A 188 0.83 12.49 -14.28
C THR A 188 0.47 13.94 -14.63
N PHE A 189 1.11 14.47 -15.68
CA PHE A 189 0.85 15.81 -16.22
C PHE A 189 -0.13 15.74 -17.39
N PHE A 190 -1.31 15.20 -17.19
CA PHE A 190 -2.35 15.17 -18.19
C PHE A 190 -3.61 15.94 -17.74
N ASN A 191 -4.41 16.36 -18.70
CA ASN A 191 -5.68 17.01 -18.42
C ASN A 191 -6.81 15.97 -18.38
N LEU A 192 -7.39 15.74 -17.22
CA LEU A 192 -8.43 14.73 -16.96
C LEU A 192 -9.68 14.96 -17.85
N SER A 193 -10.03 16.22 -18.15
CA SER A 193 -11.23 16.53 -18.94
C SER A 193 -11.05 16.32 -20.45
N THR A 194 -9.82 16.45 -20.97
CA THR A 194 -9.51 16.36 -22.39
C THR A 194 -8.70 15.12 -22.77
N GLY A 195 -8.02 14.49 -21.81
CA GLY A 195 -7.05 13.42 -22.04
C GLY A 195 -5.73 13.88 -22.67
N ALA A 196 -5.51 15.19 -22.80
CA ALA A 196 -4.31 15.75 -23.40
C ALA A 196 -3.16 15.77 -22.40
N PHE A 197 -1.97 15.37 -22.83
CA PHE A 197 -0.75 15.58 -22.08
C PHE A 197 -0.36 17.07 -22.07
N LEU A 198 0.33 17.52 -21.02
CA LEU A 198 0.90 18.84 -20.95
C LEU A 198 1.81 19.10 -22.16
N SER A 199 1.51 20.15 -22.91
CA SER A 199 2.23 20.49 -24.16
C SER A 199 2.34 19.34 -25.16
N ASN A 200 1.36 18.41 -25.19
CA ASN A 200 1.31 17.21 -26.01
C ASN A 200 2.53 16.28 -25.80
N ARG A 201 3.13 16.27 -24.63
CA ARG A 201 4.29 15.46 -24.27
C ARG A 201 3.95 14.59 -23.06
N PRO A 202 4.14 13.24 -23.13
CA PRO A 202 3.94 12.37 -21.99
C PRO A 202 4.96 12.65 -20.87
N ASP A 203 4.59 12.37 -19.65
CA ASP A 203 5.51 12.28 -18.52
C ASP A 203 6.03 10.86 -18.32
N ILE A 204 7.08 10.72 -17.50
CA ILE A 204 7.73 9.42 -17.25
C ILE A 204 6.78 8.45 -16.53
N TYR A 205 5.90 8.95 -15.66
CA TYR A 205 4.86 8.17 -14.99
C TYR A 205 3.89 7.56 -15.99
N SER A 206 3.31 8.38 -16.89
CA SER A 206 2.35 7.95 -17.91
C SER A 206 2.91 6.89 -18.87
N ARG A 207 4.23 6.81 -19.04
CA ARG A 207 4.88 5.78 -19.86
C ARG A 207 4.81 4.39 -19.25
N ASN A 208 4.56 4.29 -17.96
CA ASN A 208 4.37 3.03 -17.25
C ASN A 208 2.90 2.60 -17.16
N LEU A 209 1.96 3.41 -17.67
CA LEU A 209 0.54 3.11 -17.67
C LEU A 209 0.10 2.36 -18.94
N PHE A 210 -0.77 1.37 -18.76
CA PHE A 210 -1.34 0.55 -19.83
C PHE A 210 -2.81 0.29 -19.55
N ASP A 211 -3.64 0.27 -20.58
CA ASP A 211 -5.05 -0.06 -20.46
C ASP A 211 -5.33 -1.41 -21.14
N ASN A 212 -5.75 -2.38 -20.37
CA ASN A 212 -6.01 -3.75 -20.82
C ASN A 212 -7.13 -3.83 -21.85
N SER A 213 -8.12 -2.94 -21.80
CA SER A 213 -9.26 -2.95 -22.73
C SER A 213 -8.90 -2.37 -24.10
N VAL A 214 -7.95 -1.42 -24.12
CA VAL A 214 -7.45 -0.79 -25.35
C VAL A 214 -6.23 -1.53 -25.91
N GLY A 215 -5.44 -2.18 -25.03
CA GLY A 215 -4.22 -2.88 -25.40
C GLY A 215 -3.05 -1.95 -25.76
N LEU A 216 -3.04 -0.72 -25.23
CA LEU A 216 -2.03 0.29 -25.52
C LEU A 216 -1.48 0.91 -24.22
N ARG A 217 -0.22 1.33 -24.26
CA ARG A 217 0.33 2.24 -23.25
C ARG A 217 -0.23 3.66 -23.44
N TRP A 218 -0.29 4.40 -22.36
CA TRP A 218 -0.85 5.76 -22.38
C TRP A 218 -0.13 6.71 -23.34
N ASP A 219 1.19 6.61 -23.47
CA ASP A 219 1.98 7.40 -24.41
C ASP A 219 1.70 7.08 -25.88
N GLN A 220 1.03 5.96 -26.17
CA GLN A 220 0.62 5.52 -27.50
C GLN A 220 -0.84 5.88 -27.84
N MET A 221 -1.62 6.30 -26.85
CA MET A 221 -3.05 6.60 -27.00
C MET A 221 -3.29 7.99 -27.57
N THR A 222 -4.42 8.15 -28.25
CA THR A 222 -5.01 9.46 -28.52
C THR A 222 -5.56 10.11 -27.25
N ASN A 223 -5.78 11.41 -27.27
CA ASN A 223 -6.38 12.11 -26.14
C ASN A 223 -7.74 11.54 -25.73
N ALA A 224 -8.58 11.17 -26.72
CA ALA A 224 -9.89 10.57 -26.46
C ALA A 224 -9.76 9.20 -25.76
N GLN A 225 -8.82 8.36 -26.18
CA GLN A 225 -8.56 7.07 -25.53
C GLN A 225 -8.06 7.25 -24.10
N ARG A 226 -7.10 8.17 -23.83
CA ARG A 226 -6.64 8.46 -22.47
C ARG A 226 -7.75 8.97 -21.56
N LYS A 227 -8.60 9.89 -22.07
CA LYS A 227 -9.78 10.35 -21.33
C LYS A 227 -10.69 9.20 -20.93
N THR A 228 -10.96 8.27 -21.86
CA THR A 228 -11.77 7.07 -21.54
C THR A 228 -11.05 6.15 -20.56
N SER A 229 -9.75 5.94 -20.74
CA SER A 229 -8.92 5.10 -19.87
C SER A 229 -8.84 5.64 -18.44
N SER A 230 -8.86 6.97 -18.24
CA SER A 230 -8.81 7.57 -16.91
C SER A 230 -10.05 7.34 -16.03
N ILE A 231 -11.10 6.76 -16.60
CA ILE A 231 -12.34 6.35 -15.91
C ILE A 231 -12.66 4.87 -16.14
N ASN A 232 -11.66 4.07 -16.52
CA ASN A 232 -11.82 2.66 -16.90
C ASN A 232 -11.35 1.75 -15.73
N SER A 233 -12.13 1.78 -14.66
CA SER A 233 -11.86 1.01 -13.44
C SER A 233 -11.51 -0.45 -13.72
N GLY A 234 -10.46 -0.94 -13.10
CA GLY A 234 -9.98 -2.32 -13.21
C GLY A 234 -9.17 -2.64 -14.48
N ASN A 235 -9.12 -1.73 -15.48
CA ASN A 235 -8.38 -1.96 -16.74
C ASN A 235 -7.11 -1.13 -16.86
N LEU A 236 -7.02 0.01 -16.18
CA LEU A 236 -5.81 0.81 -16.13
C LEU A 236 -4.83 0.19 -15.15
N VAL A 237 -3.61 -0.10 -15.59
CA VAL A 237 -2.60 -0.81 -14.80
C VAL A 237 -1.20 -0.19 -14.96
N TRP A 238 -0.33 -0.44 -13.97
CA TRP A 238 1.09 -0.11 -14.04
C TRP A 238 1.88 -1.30 -14.58
N ILE A 239 2.63 -1.11 -15.67
CA ILE A 239 3.39 -2.18 -16.33
C ILE A 239 4.90 -2.09 -16.16
N GLY A 240 5.39 -1.16 -15.34
CA GLY A 240 6.82 -1.01 -15.08
C GLY A 240 7.42 -2.28 -14.47
N PRO A 241 8.62 -2.72 -14.93
CA PRO A 241 9.19 -4.02 -14.56
C PRO A 241 9.63 -4.08 -13.09
N ASN A 242 9.93 -2.95 -12.46
CA ASN A 242 10.27 -2.93 -11.04
C ASN A 242 9.03 -3.16 -10.18
N VAL A 243 7.93 -2.47 -10.47
CA VAL A 243 6.64 -2.69 -9.78
C VAL A 243 6.20 -4.15 -9.91
N LEU A 244 6.30 -4.74 -11.09
CA LEU A 244 5.95 -6.15 -11.30
C LEU A 244 6.76 -7.11 -10.40
N ARG A 245 8.04 -6.80 -10.18
CA ARG A 245 8.91 -7.57 -9.26
C ARG A 245 8.61 -7.28 -7.80
N GLY A 246 8.21 -6.06 -7.49
CA GLY A 246 7.88 -5.62 -6.14
C GLY A 246 6.53 -6.11 -5.65
N ALA A 247 5.52 -6.17 -6.53
CA ALA A 247 4.14 -6.49 -6.16
C ALA A 247 4.00 -7.75 -5.26
N PRO A 248 4.66 -8.90 -5.55
CA PRO A 248 4.58 -10.07 -4.68
C PRO A 248 5.19 -9.91 -3.29
N LEU A 249 5.96 -8.84 -3.04
CA LEU A 249 6.56 -8.56 -1.74
C LEU A 249 5.62 -7.78 -0.82
N PHE A 250 4.66 -7.07 -1.40
CA PHE A 250 3.75 -6.18 -0.67
C PHE A 250 2.30 -6.67 -0.74
N LEU A 251 1.84 -7.14 -1.90
CA LEU A 251 0.46 -7.55 -2.09
C LEU A 251 0.24 -9.00 -1.64
N GLY A 252 -0.84 -9.21 -0.93
CA GLY A 252 -1.34 -10.52 -0.57
C GLY A 252 -2.08 -11.20 -1.72
N PRO A 253 -2.57 -12.44 -1.50
CA PRO A 253 -3.41 -13.11 -2.49
C PRO A 253 -4.75 -12.39 -2.65
N ALA A 254 -5.26 -12.32 -3.88
CA ALA A 254 -6.59 -11.79 -4.16
C ALA A 254 -7.66 -12.61 -3.46
N THR A 255 -8.77 -11.97 -3.10
CA THR A 255 -9.99 -12.68 -2.68
C THR A 255 -10.65 -13.34 -3.89
N LEU A 256 -11.16 -14.54 -3.70
CA LEU A 256 -11.89 -15.33 -4.67
C LEU A 256 -13.26 -15.68 -4.13
N VAL A 257 -14.29 -15.44 -4.93
CA VAL A 257 -15.61 -16.06 -4.82
C VAL A 257 -15.87 -16.79 -6.13
N ARG A 258 -15.92 -18.11 -6.09
CA ARG A 258 -16.07 -18.94 -7.28
C ARG A 258 -17.12 -20.02 -7.05
N ILE A 259 -18.02 -20.20 -8.02
CA ILE A 259 -18.84 -21.39 -8.10
C ILE A 259 -18.01 -22.46 -8.80
N ASP A 260 -17.88 -23.63 -8.17
CA ASP A 260 -17.05 -24.73 -8.68
C ASP A 260 -17.86 -25.73 -9.48
N SER A 261 -19.13 -25.92 -9.09
CA SER A 261 -20.10 -26.81 -9.77
C SER A 261 -21.52 -26.32 -9.59
N PRO A 262 -22.45 -26.68 -10.47
CA PRO A 262 -22.25 -27.41 -11.72
C PRO A 262 -21.58 -26.58 -12.82
N PRO A 263 -21.10 -27.20 -13.95
CA PRO A 263 -20.26 -26.51 -14.93
C PRO A 263 -20.91 -25.35 -15.67
N ASP A 264 -22.22 -25.32 -15.80
CA ASP A 264 -22.99 -24.28 -16.51
C ASP A 264 -23.04 -22.95 -15.78
N ILE A 265 -22.88 -22.96 -14.44
CA ILE A 265 -22.79 -21.76 -13.60
C ILE A 265 -21.39 -21.55 -13.01
N ALA A 266 -20.45 -22.49 -13.26
CA ALA A 266 -19.10 -22.42 -12.71
C ALA A 266 -18.32 -21.20 -13.19
N GLY A 267 -17.42 -20.72 -12.33
CA GLY A 267 -16.53 -19.60 -12.61
C GLY A 267 -16.42 -18.60 -11.47
N GLU A 268 -15.45 -17.70 -11.55
CA GLU A 268 -15.30 -16.58 -10.62
C GLU A 268 -16.51 -15.65 -10.73
N LYS A 269 -16.93 -15.14 -9.58
CA LYS A 269 -18.08 -14.23 -9.48
C LYS A 269 -17.60 -12.86 -9.04
N GLU A 270 -18.23 -11.83 -9.56
CA GLU A 270 -18.15 -10.50 -8.96
C GLU A 270 -18.74 -10.56 -7.56
N PHE A 271 -18.07 -9.94 -6.60
CA PHE A 271 -18.50 -10.00 -5.20
C PHE A 271 -18.30 -8.66 -4.49
N GLY A 272 -19.14 -8.42 -3.48
CA GLY A 272 -18.99 -7.36 -2.51
C GLY A 272 -18.53 -7.90 -1.16
N THR A 273 -17.90 -7.05 -0.35
CA THR A 273 -17.42 -7.38 0.98
C THR A 273 -18.36 -6.89 2.08
N ALA A 274 -18.23 -7.47 3.27
CA ALA A 274 -18.91 -7.01 4.48
C ALA A 274 -17.93 -6.30 5.42
N ALA A 275 -18.41 -5.25 6.08
CA ALA A 275 -17.69 -4.56 7.14
C ALA A 275 -17.68 -5.33 8.48
N PHE A 276 -18.23 -6.55 8.50
CA PHE A 276 -18.36 -7.44 9.65
C PHE A 276 -18.07 -8.88 9.25
N GLY A 277 -17.90 -9.77 10.22
CA GLY A 277 -17.49 -11.16 9.99
C GLY A 277 -16.00 -11.31 9.81
N ALA A 278 -15.55 -12.54 9.54
CA ALA A 278 -14.13 -12.81 9.31
C ALA A 278 -13.69 -12.37 7.92
N ALA A 279 -12.43 -11.96 7.80
CA ALA A 279 -11.79 -11.80 6.49
C ALA A 279 -11.86 -13.11 5.68
N PRO A 280 -11.86 -13.02 4.33
CA PRO A 280 -11.80 -14.21 3.48
C PRO A 280 -10.61 -15.09 3.86
N PRO A 281 -10.82 -16.40 4.12
CA PRO A 281 -9.80 -17.25 4.71
C PRO A 281 -8.67 -17.61 3.74
N ASN A 282 -7.48 -17.81 4.32
CA ASN A 282 -6.33 -18.37 3.62
C ASN A 282 -5.79 -19.57 4.43
N PRO A 283 -5.89 -20.81 3.93
CA PRO A 283 -6.39 -21.20 2.59
C PRO A 283 -7.90 -21.00 2.42
N ALA A 284 -8.34 -20.87 1.16
CA ALA A 284 -9.75 -20.77 0.82
C ALA A 284 -10.55 -21.98 1.29
N ILE A 285 -11.79 -21.76 1.69
CA ILE A 285 -12.75 -22.81 2.01
C ILE A 285 -13.54 -23.21 0.75
N GLN A 286 -13.78 -24.48 0.57
CA GLN A 286 -14.68 -25.03 -0.45
C GLN A 286 -15.76 -25.84 0.23
N ALA A 287 -17.02 -25.53 -0.05
CA ALA A 287 -18.15 -26.27 0.52
C ALA A 287 -19.38 -26.23 -0.39
N GLN A 288 -20.34 -27.10 -0.08
CA GLN A 288 -21.65 -27.07 -0.73
C GLN A 288 -22.41 -25.80 -0.34
N VAL A 289 -23.10 -25.23 -1.32
CA VAL A 289 -24.01 -24.08 -1.14
C VAL A 289 -25.40 -24.59 -0.82
N VAL A 290 -26.03 -24.01 0.18
CA VAL A 290 -27.41 -24.33 0.59
C VAL A 290 -28.21 -23.03 0.72
N LEU A 291 -29.32 -22.95 -0.02
CA LEU A 291 -30.25 -21.83 0.12
C LEU A 291 -30.95 -21.93 1.48
N VAL A 292 -30.98 -20.84 2.21
CA VAL A 292 -31.72 -20.73 3.47
C VAL A 292 -33.22 -20.86 3.20
N ASN A 293 -33.94 -21.41 4.13
CA ASN A 293 -35.40 -21.42 4.13
C ASN A 293 -35.93 -21.09 5.52
N ASP A 294 -36.58 -19.95 5.69
CA ASP A 294 -37.27 -19.53 6.92
C ASP A 294 -38.79 -19.73 6.85
N GLY A 295 -39.32 -20.08 5.68
CA GLY A 295 -40.73 -20.50 5.49
C GLY A 295 -41.74 -19.36 5.45
N VAL A 296 -41.33 -18.10 5.46
CA VAL A 296 -42.21 -16.93 5.51
C VAL A 296 -41.83 -15.91 4.44
N GLY A 297 -42.78 -15.33 3.73
CA GLY A 297 -42.56 -14.26 2.76
C GLY A 297 -41.55 -14.63 1.68
N THR A 298 -40.45 -13.92 1.60
CA THR A 298 -39.25 -14.30 0.82
C THR A 298 -38.50 -15.35 1.61
N THR A 299 -38.77 -16.61 1.37
CA THR A 299 -38.32 -17.72 2.21
C THR A 299 -36.79 -17.92 2.27
N GLY A 300 -36.05 -17.30 1.37
CA GLY A 300 -34.60 -17.37 1.28
C GLY A 300 -33.84 -16.21 1.99
N ASP A 301 -34.55 -15.28 2.66
CA ASP A 301 -33.94 -14.06 3.13
C ASP A 301 -33.43 -14.09 4.60
N ALA A 302 -33.71 -15.18 5.34
CA ALA A 302 -33.29 -15.39 6.72
C ALA A 302 -33.69 -14.25 7.69
N CYS A 303 -34.84 -13.63 7.45
CA CYS A 303 -35.38 -12.60 8.34
C CYS A 303 -36.24 -13.20 9.48
N GLU A 304 -36.73 -14.40 9.31
CA GLU A 304 -37.45 -15.22 10.29
C GLU A 304 -36.58 -16.43 10.71
N PRO A 305 -36.97 -17.19 11.72
CA PRO A 305 -36.20 -18.37 12.16
C PRO A 305 -36.02 -19.40 11.06
N ILE A 306 -34.75 -19.72 10.76
CA ILE A 306 -34.38 -20.67 9.70
C ILE A 306 -34.91 -22.06 10.01
N GLN A 307 -35.72 -22.64 9.10
CA GLN A 307 -36.35 -23.95 9.24
C GLN A 307 -35.45 -25.10 8.78
N ASN A 308 -34.60 -24.87 7.77
CA ASN A 308 -33.68 -25.87 7.27
C ASN A 308 -32.28 -25.79 7.91
N GLY A 309 -32.16 -25.22 9.11
CA GLY A 309 -30.91 -25.01 9.82
C GLY A 309 -29.94 -26.20 9.85
N PRO A 310 -30.42 -27.45 10.17
CA PRO A 310 -29.52 -28.63 10.16
C PRO A 310 -28.80 -28.89 8.83
N GLN A 311 -29.30 -28.38 7.70
CA GLN A 311 -28.70 -28.53 6.38
C GLN A 311 -27.53 -27.54 6.17
N LEU A 312 -27.44 -26.47 6.96
CA LEU A 312 -26.42 -25.42 6.86
C LEU A 312 -25.11 -25.79 7.57
N ALA A 313 -25.14 -26.78 8.48
CA ALA A 313 -23.96 -27.13 9.26
C ALA A 313 -22.78 -27.57 8.36
N GLY A 314 -21.66 -26.86 8.45
CA GLY A 314 -20.46 -27.08 7.64
C GLY A 314 -20.61 -26.70 6.15
N LYS A 315 -21.61 -25.90 5.80
CA LYS A 315 -21.94 -25.47 4.44
C LYS A 315 -21.81 -23.95 4.28
N ILE A 316 -21.87 -23.49 3.04
CA ILE A 316 -22.01 -22.09 2.69
C ILE A 316 -23.49 -21.78 2.60
N ALA A 317 -23.98 -20.88 3.44
CA ALA A 317 -25.37 -20.42 3.38
C ALA A 317 -25.53 -19.41 2.23
N LEU A 318 -26.48 -19.68 1.31
CA LEU A 318 -26.94 -18.70 0.34
C LEU A 318 -28.17 -18.01 0.91
N ILE A 319 -28.17 -16.67 0.91
CA ILE A 319 -29.24 -15.86 1.50
C ILE A 319 -29.62 -14.76 0.52
N GLU A 320 -30.90 -14.57 0.29
CA GLU A 320 -31.40 -13.45 -0.49
C GLU A 320 -31.30 -12.13 0.30
N ARG A 321 -30.89 -11.06 -0.39
CA ARG A 321 -31.01 -9.71 0.16
C ARG A 321 -32.49 -9.39 0.37
N GLY A 322 -32.84 -8.88 1.55
CA GLY A 322 -34.25 -8.61 1.89
C GLY A 322 -34.41 -7.63 3.03
N THR A 323 -35.52 -7.69 3.73
CA THR A 323 -36.07 -6.68 4.63
C THR A 323 -35.25 -6.46 5.91
N CYS A 324 -34.53 -7.45 6.39
CA CYS A 324 -33.70 -7.32 7.59
C CYS A 324 -32.20 -7.02 7.26
N THR A 325 -31.42 -6.71 8.29
CA THR A 325 -30.01 -6.29 8.13
C THR A 325 -29.12 -7.44 7.68
N PHE A 326 -28.03 -7.11 6.96
CA PHE A 326 -27.02 -8.10 6.58
C PHE A 326 -26.40 -8.80 7.80
N VAL A 327 -26.19 -8.05 8.88
CA VAL A 327 -25.67 -8.58 10.16
C VAL A 327 -26.61 -9.66 10.72
N SER A 328 -27.94 -9.40 10.78
CA SER A 328 -28.90 -10.38 11.31
C SER A 328 -28.99 -11.66 10.47
N LYS A 329 -28.90 -11.53 9.13
CA LYS A 329 -28.88 -12.67 8.21
C LYS A 329 -27.65 -13.57 8.44
N ALA A 330 -26.48 -12.96 8.52
CA ALA A 330 -25.21 -13.69 8.73
C ALA A 330 -25.17 -14.35 10.13
N ALA A 331 -25.62 -13.64 11.17
CA ALA A 331 -25.71 -14.19 12.52
C ALA A 331 -26.67 -15.39 12.59
N ALA A 332 -27.84 -15.30 11.93
CA ALA A 332 -28.82 -16.41 11.88
C ALA A 332 -28.20 -17.65 11.20
N ALA A 333 -27.53 -17.50 10.07
CA ALA A 333 -26.86 -18.60 9.37
C ALA A 333 -25.71 -19.20 10.18
N GLN A 334 -24.86 -18.37 10.80
CA GLN A 334 -23.79 -18.82 11.67
C GLN A 334 -24.32 -19.63 12.85
N ALA A 335 -25.43 -19.19 13.47
CA ALA A 335 -26.06 -19.92 14.58
C ALA A 335 -26.55 -21.33 14.18
N GLN A 336 -26.78 -21.57 12.89
CA GLN A 336 -27.12 -22.89 12.32
C GLN A 336 -25.88 -23.68 11.87
N GLY A 337 -24.67 -23.18 12.14
CA GLY A 337 -23.42 -23.85 11.81
C GLY A 337 -22.93 -23.67 10.39
N ALA A 338 -23.41 -22.66 9.65
CA ALA A 338 -22.81 -22.25 8.39
C ALA A 338 -21.35 -21.81 8.60
N ILE A 339 -20.47 -22.14 7.65
CA ILE A 339 -19.04 -21.79 7.70
C ILE A 339 -18.69 -20.56 6.86
N ALA A 340 -19.62 -20.11 6.01
CA ALA A 340 -19.54 -18.87 5.26
C ALA A 340 -20.95 -18.48 4.79
N VAL A 341 -21.13 -17.21 4.40
CA VAL A 341 -22.39 -16.70 3.87
C VAL A 341 -22.14 -16.03 2.51
N ILE A 342 -22.99 -16.34 1.54
CA ILE A 342 -23.13 -15.61 0.28
C ILE A 342 -24.49 -14.91 0.30
N ILE A 343 -24.52 -13.58 0.18
CA ILE A 343 -25.77 -12.81 0.07
C ILE A 343 -25.97 -12.41 -1.38
N GLY A 344 -27.02 -12.93 -2.00
CA GLY A 344 -27.44 -12.55 -3.35
C GLY A 344 -28.17 -11.22 -3.37
N ASN A 345 -27.78 -10.31 -4.27
CA ASN A 345 -28.48 -9.04 -4.47
C ASN A 345 -29.91 -9.28 -4.97
N ASN A 346 -30.83 -8.39 -4.65
CA ASN A 346 -32.24 -8.44 -5.10
C ASN A 346 -32.58 -7.34 -6.12
N VAL A 347 -31.59 -6.59 -6.58
CA VAL A 347 -31.71 -5.55 -7.60
C VAL A 347 -30.58 -5.70 -8.61
N ALA A 348 -30.83 -5.31 -9.87
CA ALA A 348 -29.80 -5.29 -10.91
C ALA A 348 -28.67 -4.30 -10.54
N GLY A 349 -27.44 -4.68 -10.88
CA GLY A 349 -26.25 -3.88 -10.61
C GLY A 349 -25.16 -4.69 -9.89
N PRO A 350 -24.07 -4.05 -9.46
CA PRO A 350 -22.98 -4.72 -8.79
C PRO A 350 -23.39 -5.34 -7.44
N PRO A 351 -22.64 -6.30 -6.92
CA PRO A 351 -22.84 -6.82 -5.58
C PRO A 351 -22.82 -5.71 -4.53
N PRO A 352 -23.74 -5.68 -3.56
CA PRO A 352 -23.75 -4.63 -2.55
C PRO A 352 -22.57 -4.74 -1.59
N ALA A 353 -21.95 -3.61 -1.25
CA ALA A 353 -21.13 -3.50 -0.05
C ALA A 353 -22.05 -3.60 1.18
N MET A 354 -21.65 -4.40 2.16
CA MET A 354 -22.52 -4.73 3.31
C MET A 354 -22.01 -4.05 4.58
N GLY A 355 -22.69 -2.98 4.97
CA GLY A 355 -22.43 -2.28 6.23
C GLY A 355 -22.96 -3.01 7.46
N GLY A 356 -22.52 -2.58 8.63
CA GLY A 356 -22.91 -3.07 9.95
C GLY A 356 -21.69 -3.51 10.78
N SER A 357 -21.93 -3.84 12.05
CA SER A 357 -20.89 -4.34 12.95
C SER A 357 -21.49 -5.33 13.94
N ASP A 358 -20.90 -6.51 14.04
CA ASP A 358 -21.17 -7.50 15.09
C ASP A 358 -19.93 -8.38 15.28
N PRO A 359 -19.17 -8.20 16.37
CA PRO A 359 -17.95 -8.97 16.62
C PRO A 359 -18.20 -10.46 16.92
N SER A 360 -19.43 -10.87 17.11
CA SER A 360 -19.79 -12.29 17.31
C SER A 360 -19.86 -13.08 16.00
N ILE A 361 -19.90 -12.40 14.83
CA ILE A 361 -19.86 -13.04 13.52
C ILE A 361 -18.40 -13.33 13.17
N THR A 362 -18.04 -14.60 13.13
CA THR A 362 -16.67 -15.08 12.93
C THR A 362 -16.46 -15.84 11.62
N ILE A 363 -17.49 -15.92 10.79
CA ILE A 363 -17.44 -16.54 9.45
C ILE A 363 -17.35 -15.46 8.37
N PRO A 364 -16.73 -15.75 7.20
CA PRO A 364 -16.68 -14.80 6.09
C PRO A 364 -18.06 -14.59 5.47
N VAL A 365 -18.33 -13.34 5.10
CA VAL A 365 -19.59 -12.92 4.47
C VAL A 365 -19.27 -12.14 3.20
N VAL A 366 -19.82 -12.60 2.07
CA VAL A 366 -19.65 -11.97 0.75
C VAL A 366 -21.00 -11.78 0.08
N SER A 367 -21.10 -10.87 -0.88
CA SER A 367 -22.31 -10.71 -1.70
C SER A 367 -22.01 -11.01 -3.16
N ILE A 368 -23.06 -11.35 -3.93
CA ILE A 368 -23.01 -11.59 -5.39
C ILE A 368 -24.11 -10.80 -6.09
N THR A 369 -24.06 -10.74 -7.42
CA THR A 369 -25.10 -10.10 -8.25
C THR A 369 -26.43 -10.85 -8.16
N VAL A 370 -27.52 -10.18 -8.54
CA VAL A 370 -28.84 -10.83 -8.65
C VAL A 370 -28.85 -11.92 -9.73
N ASP A 371 -28.14 -11.71 -10.84
CA ASP A 371 -28.08 -12.69 -11.93
C ASP A 371 -27.36 -13.98 -11.50
N ASP A 372 -26.30 -13.88 -10.69
CA ASP A 372 -25.62 -15.04 -10.15
C ASP A 372 -26.47 -15.74 -9.08
N LEU A 373 -27.18 -14.98 -8.23
CA LEU A 373 -28.13 -15.55 -7.26
C LEU A 373 -29.16 -16.42 -7.97
N VAL A 374 -29.88 -15.86 -8.97
CA VAL A 374 -30.95 -16.56 -9.68
C VAL A 374 -30.43 -17.84 -10.35
N ARG A 375 -29.27 -17.81 -10.97
CA ARG A 375 -28.68 -19.01 -11.57
C ARG A 375 -28.37 -20.10 -10.56
N ILE A 376 -27.85 -19.72 -9.39
CA ILE A 376 -27.58 -20.69 -8.31
C ILE A 376 -28.89 -21.27 -7.77
N GLU A 377 -29.92 -20.47 -7.59
CA GLU A 377 -31.24 -20.91 -7.14
C GLU A 377 -31.91 -21.85 -8.12
N ASP A 378 -31.85 -21.54 -9.43
CA ASP A 378 -32.39 -22.40 -10.49
C ASP A 378 -31.74 -23.79 -10.44
N ASP A 379 -30.41 -23.86 -10.30
CA ASP A 379 -29.68 -25.12 -10.17
C ASP A 379 -30.05 -25.92 -8.91
N LEU A 380 -30.14 -25.22 -7.79
CA LEU A 380 -30.59 -25.84 -6.53
C LEU A 380 -32.04 -26.37 -6.63
N ALA A 381 -32.92 -25.64 -7.33
CA ALA A 381 -34.30 -26.05 -7.56
C ALA A 381 -34.42 -27.28 -8.48
N LEU A 382 -33.46 -27.44 -9.43
CA LEU A 382 -33.33 -28.64 -10.27
C LEU A 382 -32.76 -29.84 -9.49
N GLY A 383 -32.37 -29.67 -8.22
CA GLY A 383 -31.78 -30.69 -7.38
C GLY A 383 -30.29 -30.89 -7.59
N ASN A 384 -29.62 -30.01 -8.32
CA ASN A 384 -28.20 -30.03 -8.53
C ASN A 384 -27.45 -29.69 -7.23
N THR A 385 -26.27 -30.28 -7.05
CA THR A 385 -25.36 -29.90 -5.96
C THR A 385 -24.47 -28.74 -6.41
N VAL A 386 -24.71 -27.56 -5.83
CA VAL A 386 -23.84 -26.39 -6.04
C VAL A 386 -22.73 -26.40 -5.01
N THR A 387 -21.48 -26.21 -5.46
CA THR A 387 -20.31 -26.02 -4.59
C THR A 387 -19.63 -24.70 -4.91
N ALA A 388 -19.11 -24.02 -3.88
CA ALA A 388 -18.40 -22.77 -4.04
C ALA A 388 -17.10 -22.73 -3.23
N THR A 389 -16.15 -21.94 -3.72
CA THR A 389 -14.89 -21.60 -3.04
C THR A 389 -14.90 -20.11 -2.66
N ILE A 390 -14.62 -19.81 -1.39
CA ILE A 390 -14.47 -18.44 -0.85
C ILE A 390 -13.14 -18.36 -0.12
N GLY A 391 -12.33 -17.35 -0.42
CA GLY A 391 -11.06 -17.11 0.28
C GLY A 391 -9.96 -16.63 -0.63
N ALA A 392 -8.71 -16.87 -0.22
CA ALA A 392 -7.54 -16.44 -0.95
C ALA A 392 -7.35 -17.21 -2.27
N ASN A 393 -7.08 -16.49 -3.36
CA ASN A 393 -6.62 -17.04 -4.62
C ASN A 393 -5.08 -16.98 -4.69
N PRO A 394 -4.37 -18.09 -4.46
CA PRO A 394 -2.90 -18.06 -4.43
C PRO A 394 -2.26 -17.80 -5.80
N ALA A 395 -3.04 -17.86 -6.88
CA ALA A 395 -2.56 -17.64 -8.24
C ALA A 395 -2.62 -16.16 -8.68
N ARG A 396 -3.24 -15.29 -7.87
CA ARG A 396 -3.40 -13.87 -8.21
C ARG A 396 -3.19 -12.99 -6.97
N LEU A 397 -2.49 -11.87 -7.15
CA LEU A 397 -2.31 -10.86 -6.13
C LEU A 397 -3.54 -9.93 -6.06
N ALA A 398 -3.85 -9.44 -4.87
CA ALA A 398 -4.91 -8.45 -4.66
C ALA A 398 -4.60 -7.17 -5.46
N GLY A 399 -5.64 -6.55 -6.01
CA GLY A 399 -5.51 -5.32 -6.80
C GLY A 399 -4.76 -5.45 -8.13
N THR A 400 -4.45 -6.68 -8.60
CA THR A 400 -3.76 -6.84 -9.88
C THR A 400 -4.67 -7.34 -11.00
N ASP A 401 -4.24 -7.14 -12.24
CA ASP A 401 -4.82 -7.83 -13.41
C ASP A 401 -4.40 -9.31 -13.46
N THR A 402 -4.83 -10.02 -14.49
CA THR A 402 -4.48 -11.45 -14.68
C THR A 402 -3.01 -11.69 -15.00
N SER A 403 -2.26 -10.65 -15.36
CA SER A 403 -0.81 -10.69 -15.63
C SER A 403 0.03 -10.27 -14.40
N GLY A 404 -0.63 -9.88 -13.29
CA GLY A 404 0.02 -9.45 -12.06
C GLY A 404 0.40 -7.97 -12.04
N HIS A 405 -0.12 -7.16 -12.97
CA HIS A 405 0.10 -5.71 -12.97
C HIS A 405 -0.84 -5.04 -11.94
N PRO A 406 -0.32 -4.26 -10.98
CA PRO A 406 -1.14 -3.47 -10.07
C PRO A 406 -2.01 -2.47 -10.82
N ARG A 407 -3.24 -2.32 -10.35
CA ARG A 407 -4.23 -1.43 -10.96
C ARG A 407 -4.02 0.00 -10.50
N MET A 408 -4.44 0.94 -11.35
CA MET A 408 -4.48 2.35 -11.04
C MET A 408 -5.91 2.80 -10.80
N TYR A 409 -6.09 3.73 -9.87
CA TYR A 409 -7.39 4.27 -9.53
C TYR A 409 -8.00 5.07 -10.70
N ALA A 410 -9.04 4.54 -11.29
CA ALA A 410 -9.70 5.11 -12.48
C ALA A 410 -11.23 5.08 -12.34
N PRO A 411 -11.80 5.77 -11.31
CA PRO A 411 -13.22 5.71 -11.00
C PRO A 411 -14.06 6.45 -12.06
N ASN A 412 -15.34 6.07 -12.14
CA ASN A 412 -16.32 6.77 -12.96
C ASN A 412 -17.54 7.18 -12.08
N PRO A 413 -17.78 8.50 -11.86
CA PRO A 413 -17.11 9.65 -12.46
C PRO A 413 -15.65 9.83 -12.03
N PRO A 414 -14.84 10.59 -12.82
CA PRO A 414 -13.46 10.85 -12.46
C PRO A 414 -13.37 11.77 -11.24
N GLU A 415 -12.40 11.51 -10.38
CA GLU A 415 -12.12 12.29 -9.19
C GLU A 415 -10.89 13.19 -9.42
N PRO A 416 -11.05 14.52 -9.55
CA PRO A 416 -9.93 15.44 -9.71
C PRO A 416 -8.94 15.34 -8.54
N GLY A 417 -7.66 15.26 -8.86
CA GLY A 417 -6.59 15.06 -7.87
C GLY A 417 -6.27 13.59 -7.60
N SER A 418 -7.27 12.69 -7.66
CA SER A 418 -7.06 11.29 -7.31
C SER A 418 -6.96 10.36 -8.53
N SER A 419 -7.82 10.55 -9.55
CA SER A 419 -7.84 9.67 -10.73
C SER A 419 -6.49 9.57 -11.41
N VAL A 420 -6.04 8.36 -11.66
CA VAL A 420 -4.80 7.96 -12.33
C VAL A 420 -3.52 8.11 -11.49
N SER A 421 -3.47 9.09 -10.60
CA SER A 421 -2.28 9.35 -9.77
C SER A 421 -2.27 8.57 -8.46
N HIS A 422 -3.01 7.47 -8.37
CA HIS A 422 -3.07 6.60 -7.19
C HIS A 422 -3.15 5.14 -7.59
N TRP A 423 -2.70 4.24 -6.71
CA TRP A 423 -3.04 2.82 -6.79
C TRP A 423 -4.55 2.64 -6.63
N ASP A 424 -5.09 1.56 -7.17
CA ASP A 424 -6.52 1.26 -7.00
C ASP A 424 -6.79 0.70 -5.59
N THR A 425 -8.02 0.80 -5.12
CA THR A 425 -8.44 0.42 -3.74
C THR A 425 -8.60 -1.09 -3.46
N PRO A 426 -8.58 -2.02 -4.45
CA PRO A 426 -8.60 -3.45 -4.16
C PRO A 426 -7.25 -4.06 -3.75
N GLU A 427 -6.19 -3.29 -3.66
CA GLU A 427 -4.90 -3.73 -3.15
C GLU A 427 -5.03 -4.15 -1.67
N THR A 428 -4.36 -5.23 -1.30
CA THR A 428 -4.37 -5.72 0.09
C THR A 428 -3.02 -6.35 0.41
N PRO A 429 -2.33 -5.90 1.49
CA PRO A 429 -2.68 -4.74 2.34
C PRO A 429 -2.71 -3.43 1.55
N ASN A 430 -3.35 -2.40 2.14
CA ASN A 430 -3.44 -1.08 1.52
C ASN A 430 -2.05 -0.51 1.19
N LEU A 431 -1.95 0.26 0.12
CA LEU A 431 -0.72 0.88 -0.35
C LEU A 431 -0.70 2.39 -0.04
N LEU A 432 0.48 2.92 0.22
CA LEU A 432 0.67 4.33 0.60
C LEU A 432 0.02 5.31 -0.37
N MET A 433 0.12 5.04 -1.67
CA MET A 433 -0.43 5.92 -2.71
C MET A 433 -1.84 5.49 -3.17
N GLU A 434 -2.67 4.90 -2.31
CA GLU A 434 -4.11 4.78 -2.52
C GLU A 434 -4.81 6.12 -2.27
N PRO A 435 -6.00 6.38 -2.89
CA PRO A 435 -6.68 7.68 -2.77
C PRO A 435 -7.25 7.97 -1.37
N PHE A 436 -7.26 6.97 -0.48
CA PHE A 436 -7.78 7.08 0.89
C PHE A 436 -6.73 6.62 1.89
N ILE A 437 -6.54 7.37 2.96
CA ILE A 437 -5.64 7.00 4.05
C ILE A 437 -6.30 5.92 4.91
N ASN A 438 -5.57 4.84 5.14
CA ASN A 438 -5.98 3.69 5.95
C ASN A 438 -5.03 3.52 7.14
N SER A 439 -5.53 2.96 8.24
CA SER A 439 -4.77 2.80 9.50
C SER A 439 -3.71 1.69 9.48
N ASP A 440 -3.59 0.93 8.40
CA ASP A 440 -2.57 -0.13 8.26
C ASP A 440 -1.32 0.34 7.48
N LEU A 441 -1.25 1.62 7.13
CA LEU A 441 -0.09 2.22 6.45
C LEU A 441 1.05 2.46 7.44
N THR A 442 2.16 1.77 7.27
CA THR A 442 3.30 1.82 8.20
C THR A 442 4.62 2.23 7.55
N GLY A 443 4.57 2.80 6.36
CA GLY A 443 5.75 3.29 5.64
C GLY A 443 5.63 3.17 4.13
N VAL A 444 6.76 3.34 3.44
CA VAL A 444 6.81 3.24 1.97
C VAL A 444 6.83 1.77 1.55
N ASP A 445 5.98 1.46 0.60
CA ASP A 445 5.65 0.13 0.10
C ASP A 445 6.04 -0.07 -1.39
N LEU A 446 5.10 -0.58 -2.19
CA LEU A 446 5.26 -0.80 -3.63
C LEU A 446 5.64 0.49 -4.39
N THR A 447 5.32 1.66 -3.87
CA THR A 447 5.60 2.97 -4.49
C THR A 447 7.11 3.19 -4.72
N GLN A 448 7.99 2.66 -3.87
CA GLN A 448 9.44 2.71 -4.11
C GLN A 448 9.86 2.03 -5.43
N TYR A 449 9.12 1.03 -5.87
CA TYR A 449 9.36 0.32 -7.13
C TYR A 449 8.81 1.09 -8.33
N ALA A 450 7.74 1.87 -8.17
CA ALA A 450 7.28 2.81 -9.18
C ALA A 450 8.35 3.89 -9.43
N PHE A 451 8.93 4.45 -8.37
CA PHE A 451 10.05 5.37 -8.49
C PHE A 451 11.29 4.75 -9.16
N ALA A 452 11.53 3.46 -8.97
CA ALA A 452 12.59 2.76 -9.70
C ALA A 452 12.27 2.64 -11.20
N ASP A 453 11.00 2.46 -11.59
CA ASP A 453 10.56 2.48 -12.99
C ASP A 453 10.66 3.87 -13.62
N GLU A 454 10.51 4.92 -12.84
CA GLU A 454 10.67 6.31 -13.27
C GLU A 454 12.16 6.75 -13.36
N GLY A 455 13.07 6.05 -12.68
CA GLY A 455 14.52 6.32 -12.74
C GLY A 455 15.14 6.92 -11.48
N TRP A 456 14.42 7.00 -10.37
CA TRP A 456 14.98 7.45 -9.09
C TRP A 456 16.15 6.58 -8.61
N VAL A 457 16.04 5.29 -8.80
CA VAL A 457 17.11 4.32 -8.50
C VAL A 457 17.35 3.45 -9.73
N GLY A 458 18.58 2.97 -9.91
CA GLY A 458 18.84 1.91 -10.88
C GLY A 458 17.97 0.68 -10.54
N SER A 459 17.81 -0.24 -11.50
CA SER A 459 17.00 -1.45 -11.29
C SER A 459 17.20 -2.00 -9.89
N VAL A 460 16.14 -1.99 -9.08
CA VAL A 460 16.18 -2.61 -7.75
C VAL A 460 16.48 -4.08 -8.01
N THR A 461 17.73 -4.48 -7.83
CA THR A 461 18.07 -5.90 -7.84
C THR A 461 17.31 -6.49 -6.67
N ALA A 462 16.28 -7.27 -6.96
CA ALA A 462 15.69 -8.11 -5.95
C ALA A 462 16.84 -8.86 -5.30
N VAL A 463 17.12 -8.59 -4.04
CA VAL A 463 17.90 -9.51 -3.24
C VAL A 463 17.13 -10.81 -3.36
N ALA A 464 17.74 -11.82 -3.96
CA ALA A 464 17.10 -13.08 -4.27
C ALA A 464 16.46 -13.65 -3.00
N THR A 465 15.18 -13.35 -2.83
CA THR A 465 14.33 -14.07 -1.90
C THR A 465 13.77 -15.24 -2.70
N ALA A 466 14.01 -16.41 -2.19
CA ALA A 466 13.65 -17.68 -2.77
C ALA A 466 12.22 -17.68 -3.36
N THR A 467 12.13 -18.18 -4.55
CA THR A 467 10.99 -18.76 -5.28
C THR A 467 9.67 -18.90 -4.52
N GLY A 468 8.63 -18.21 -4.98
CA GLY A 468 7.22 -18.51 -4.83
C GLY A 468 6.54 -18.01 -3.56
N PRO A 469 5.27 -17.61 -3.63
CA PRO A 469 4.50 -17.26 -2.45
C PRO A 469 4.16 -18.55 -1.67
N SER A 470 5.04 -18.95 -0.75
CA SER A 470 4.63 -19.89 0.29
C SER A 470 4.04 -19.06 1.44
N ALA A 471 2.82 -19.35 1.80
CA ALA A 471 2.24 -18.91 3.06
C ALA A 471 3.24 -19.25 4.19
N GLY A 472 3.92 -18.20 4.74
CA GLY A 472 4.94 -18.38 5.76
C GLY A 472 6.36 -17.94 5.39
N ALA A 473 6.58 -17.16 4.30
CA ALA A 473 7.87 -16.53 4.07
C ALA A 473 8.22 -15.64 5.28
N PRO A 474 9.46 -15.75 5.83
CA PRO A 474 9.86 -15.02 7.02
C PRO A 474 9.86 -13.52 6.71
N ARG A 475 8.83 -12.82 7.18
CA ARG A 475 8.83 -11.35 7.20
C ARG A 475 9.84 -10.94 8.26
N ALA A 476 10.76 -10.06 7.89
CA ALA A 476 11.69 -9.47 8.83
C ALA A 476 11.58 -7.95 8.70
N TYR A 477 11.32 -7.27 9.83
CA TYR A 477 11.13 -5.82 9.88
C TYR A 477 11.53 -5.30 11.26
N ALA A 478 11.78 -4.01 11.36
CA ALA A 478 11.97 -3.31 12.63
C ALA A 478 10.68 -2.60 13.02
N ALA A 479 10.26 -2.68 14.29
CA ALA A 479 9.11 -1.96 14.83
C ALA A 479 9.33 -1.61 16.31
N PRO A 480 9.06 -0.35 16.72
CA PRO A 480 8.67 0.79 15.87
C PRO A 480 9.78 1.17 14.88
N ASN A 481 9.40 1.71 13.73
CA ASN A 481 10.31 2.28 12.73
C ASN A 481 9.56 3.37 11.95
N PRO A 482 9.88 4.66 12.16
CA PRO A 482 11.00 5.20 12.94
C PRO A 482 10.91 4.96 14.45
N PHE A 483 12.05 5.19 15.16
CA PHE A 483 12.12 5.06 16.61
C PHE A 483 13.05 6.14 17.21
N SER A 484 12.79 6.53 18.47
CA SER A 484 13.66 7.43 19.24
C SER A 484 14.55 6.67 20.22
N ASP A 485 13.98 5.84 21.06
CA ASP A 485 14.68 5.20 22.18
C ASP A 485 15.09 3.75 21.92
N GLY A 486 14.35 3.02 21.09
CA GLY A 486 14.67 1.65 20.76
C GLY A 486 13.66 1.05 19.80
N THR A 487 14.06 -0.04 19.15
CA THR A 487 13.23 -0.79 18.19
C THR A 487 13.48 -2.29 18.32
N SER A 488 12.53 -3.10 17.93
CA SER A 488 12.64 -4.55 17.88
C SER A 488 12.77 -5.03 16.44
N ILE A 489 13.84 -5.75 16.11
CA ILE A 489 13.96 -6.46 14.84
C ILE A 489 13.15 -7.75 14.96
N LYS A 490 12.02 -7.80 14.27
CA LYS A 490 11.10 -8.95 14.24
C LYS A 490 11.35 -9.77 12.99
N PHE A 491 11.46 -11.08 13.11
CA PHE A 491 11.72 -11.99 11.98
C PHE A 491 11.21 -13.40 12.28
N SER A 492 11.09 -14.24 11.25
CA SER A 492 10.72 -15.63 11.42
C SER A 492 11.85 -16.55 10.93
N LEU A 493 12.13 -17.62 11.65
CA LEU A 493 13.12 -18.61 11.31
C LEU A 493 12.44 -19.89 10.83
N ALA A 494 12.87 -20.39 9.68
CA ALA A 494 12.38 -21.67 9.14
C ALA A 494 12.85 -22.87 9.97
N ARG A 495 14.00 -22.74 10.64
CA ARG A 495 14.63 -23.80 11.44
C ARG A 495 15.22 -23.22 12.72
N PRO A 496 15.32 -24.02 13.80
CA PRO A 496 16.04 -23.58 15.00
C PRO A 496 17.55 -23.51 14.72
N GLY A 497 18.25 -22.58 15.39
CA GLY A 497 19.71 -22.45 15.23
C GLY A 497 20.29 -21.18 15.87
N VAL A 498 21.61 -21.08 15.78
CA VAL A 498 22.35 -19.92 16.29
C VAL A 498 22.13 -18.72 15.37
N THR A 499 21.62 -17.64 15.90
CA THR A 499 21.24 -16.44 15.15
C THR A 499 22.03 -15.24 15.65
N THR A 500 22.56 -14.45 14.71
CA THR A 500 23.26 -13.19 14.97
C THR A 500 22.50 -12.04 14.31
N VAL A 501 22.30 -10.94 15.06
CA VAL A 501 21.73 -9.69 14.53
C VAL A 501 22.78 -8.59 14.62
N GLU A 502 23.02 -7.92 13.50
CA GLU A 502 24.04 -6.88 13.36
C GLU A 502 23.39 -5.59 12.85
N ILE A 503 23.80 -4.46 13.40
CA ILE A 503 23.31 -3.12 13.05
C ILE A 503 24.47 -2.36 12.40
N TYR A 504 24.21 -1.69 11.28
CA TYR A 504 25.18 -0.94 10.50
C TYR A 504 24.70 0.49 10.25
N ASP A 505 25.64 1.44 10.15
CA ASP A 505 25.34 2.79 9.66
C ASP A 505 25.23 2.84 8.12
N VAL A 506 24.87 4.00 7.57
CA VAL A 506 24.74 4.23 6.11
C VAL A 506 26.04 3.99 5.32
N ARG A 507 27.19 4.00 5.98
CA ARG A 507 28.51 3.73 5.38
C ARG A 507 28.87 2.25 5.42
N GLY A 508 27.99 1.40 5.98
CA GLY A 508 28.23 -0.02 6.17
C GLY A 508 29.14 -0.33 7.37
N THR A 509 29.37 0.66 8.27
CA THR A 509 30.15 0.45 9.48
C THR A 509 29.31 -0.27 10.51
N LEU A 510 29.83 -1.33 11.12
CA LEU A 510 29.14 -2.05 12.19
C LEU A 510 28.98 -1.14 13.42
N VAL A 511 27.73 -0.78 13.75
CA VAL A 511 27.37 0.03 14.92
C VAL A 511 27.25 -0.84 16.16
N LYS A 512 26.54 -1.96 16.06
CA LYS A 512 26.34 -2.89 17.16
C LYS A 512 26.09 -4.31 16.66
N ARG A 513 26.66 -5.30 17.34
CA ARG A 513 26.24 -6.68 17.22
C ARG A 513 25.42 -7.01 18.45
N LEU A 514 24.15 -7.37 18.25
CA LEU A 514 23.26 -7.80 19.31
C LEU A 514 23.64 -9.22 19.77
N PRO A 515 23.27 -9.63 20.99
CA PRO A 515 23.69 -10.92 21.52
C PRO A 515 23.34 -12.09 20.58
N THR A 516 24.37 -12.82 20.17
CA THR A 516 24.21 -14.07 19.42
C THR A 516 23.57 -15.11 20.32
N ALA A 517 22.48 -15.71 19.89
CA ALA A 517 21.73 -16.69 20.67
C ALA A 517 21.20 -17.82 19.80
N TRP A 518 21.05 -19.01 20.38
CA TRP A 518 20.26 -20.07 19.80
C TRP A 518 18.77 -19.69 19.88
N ARG A 519 18.04 -19.81 18.75
CA ARG A 519 16.62 -19.47 18.68
C ARG A 519 15.83 -20.60 18.05
N PRO A 520 14.59 -20.87 18.52
CA PRO A 520 13.70 -21.85 17.91
C PRO A 520 13.23 -21.38 16.52
N SER A 521 12.63 -22.26 15.75
CA SER A 521 11.89 -21.91 14.53
C SER A 521 10.65 -21.06 14.87
N GLY A 522 10.12 -20.32 13.87
CA GLY A 522 8.97 -19.44 14.02
C GLY A 522 9.35 -17.99 14.33
N ALA A 523 8.39 -17.22 14.78
CA ALA A 523 8.53 -15.78 15.03
C ALA A 523 9.53 -15.49 16.16
N GLN A 524 10.42 -14.51 15.91
CA GLN A 524 11.48 -14.07 16.81
C GLN A 524 11.49 -12.54 16.90
N SER A 525 12.02 -12.01 18.00
CA SER A 525 12.26 -10.58 18.19
C SER A 525 13.58 -10.34 18.88
N VAL A 526 14.30 -9.30 18.47
CA VAL A 526 15.57 -8.86 19.07
C VAL A 526 15.58 -7.35 19.19
N ASP A 527 15.70 -6.84 20.41
CA ASP A 527 15.63 -5.41 20.68
C ASP A 527 16.98 -4.73 20.47
N TRP A 528 16.95 -3.54 19.89
CA TRP A 528 18.05 -2.60 19.83
C TRP A 528 17.66 -1.29 20.53
N ASP A 529 18.48 -0.89 21.49
CA ASP A 529 18.33 0.29 22.33
C ASP A 529 18.79 1.61 21.67
N GLY A 530 19.02 1.61 20.37
CA GLY A 530 19.53 2.78 19.66
C GLY A 530 20.96 3.19 20.03
N ALA A 531 21.70 2.38 20.80
CA ALA A 531 23.08 2.67 21.18
C ALA A 531 24.11 1.86 20.38
N ASP A 532 25.32 2.39 20.25
CA ASP A 532 26.47 1.71 19.64
C ASP A 532 27.03 0.59 20.55
N ALA A 533 28.09 -0.07 20.09
CA ALA A 533 28.77 -1.12 20.86
C ALA A 533 29.42 -0.64 22.15
N ARG A 534 29.59 0.67 22.33
CA ARG A 534 30.15 1.31 23.53
C ARG A 534 29.08 1.83 24.48
N GLY A 535 27.81 1.71 24.10
CA GLY A 535 26.66 2.22 24.87
C GLY A 535 26.38 3.72 24.67
N HIS A 536 27.01 4.35 23.69
CA HIS A 536 26.67 5.73 23.33
C HIS A 536 25.44 5.71 22.40
N ARG A 537 24.53 6.66 22.62
CA ARG A 537 23.36 6.82 21.74
C ARG A 537 23.84 7.13 20.32
N SER A 538 23.39 6.32 19.36
CA SER A 538 23.71 6.51 17.96
C SER A 538 23.01 7.79 17.45
N PRO A 539 23.58 8.58 16.54
CA PRO A 539 22.91 9.76 15.97
C PRO A 539 21.58 9.45 15.29
N ALA A 540 20.69 10.43 15.17
CA ALA A 540 19.55 10.32 14.28
C ALA A 540 20.01 10.02 12.87
N GLY A 541 19.30 9.15 12.16
CA GLY A 541 19.69 8.71 10.82
C GLY A 541 19.22 7.31 10.49
N ILE A 542 19.66 6.84 9.34
CA ILE A 542 19.31 5.53 8.80
C ILE A 542 20.31 4.48 9.29
N TYR A 543 19.78 3.35 9.68
CA TYR A 543 20.53 2.16 10.06
C TYR A 543 20.05 0.97 9.28
N PHE A 544 20.97 0.03 9.02
CA PHE A 544 20.67 -1.26 8.41
C PHE A 544 20.85 -2.35 9.44
N TRP A 545 19.95 -3.31 9.45
CA TRP A 545 20.11 -4.51 10.26
C TRP A 545 20.25 -5.75 9.39
N ARG A 546 20.95 -6.73 9.92
CA ARG A 546 21.15 -8.04 9.28
C ARG A 546 20.99 -9.15 10.30
N VAL A 547 20.12 -10.10 9.99
CA VAL A 547 19.94 -11.34 10.74
C VAL A 547 20.60 -12.48 9.98
N ARG A 548 21.47 -13.21 10.63
CA ARG A 548 22.18 -14.37 10.04
C ARG A 548 21.93 -15.62 10.85
N GLN A 549 21.57 -16.71 10.16
CA GLN A 549 21.48 -18.05 10.68
C GLN A 549 21.82 -19.04 9.55
N ASP A 550 22.95 -19.75 9.65
CA ASP A 550 23.45 -20.63 8.59
C ASP A 550 23.47 -19.96 7.21
N ALA A 551 22.71 -20.52 6.24
CA ALA A 551 22.53 -19.92 4.91
C ALA A 551 21.43 -18.83 4.86
N THR A 552 20.65 -18.64 5.93
CA THR A 552 19.62 -17.60 6.01
C THR A 552 20.26 -16.25 6.29
N ASN A 553 19.95 -15.27 5.44
CA ASN A 553 20.41 -13.91 5.59
C ASN A 553 19.22 -12.97 5.33
N LEU A 554 18.68 -12.39 6.40
CA LEU A 554 17.60 -11.40 6.33
C LEU A 554 18.21 -10.03 6.61
N SER A 555 17.74 -9.00 5.94
CA SER A 555 18.21 -7.64 6.16
C SER A 555 17.09 -6.64 5.91
N GLY A 556 17.21 -5.48 6.51
CA GLY A 556 16.31 -4.38 6.31
C GLY A 556 16.91 -3.09 6.83
N ARG A 557 16.12 -2.05 6.82
CA ARG A 557 16.51 -0.72 7.29
C ARG A 557 15.56 -0.25 8.39
N MET A 558 16.03 0.73 9.14
CA MET A 558 15.27 1.41 10.18
C MET A 558 15.79 2.84 10.33
N VAL A 559 14.92 3.73 10.76
CA VAL A 559 15.21 5.15 10.93
C VAL A 559 15.19 5.47 12.40
N ARG A 560 16.30 5.99 12.93
CA ARG A 560 16.36 6.56 14.26
C ARG A 560 16.14 8.06 14.17
N VAL A 561 15.20 8.58 14.96
CA VAL A 561 14.93 10.02 15.14
C VAL A 561 15.40 10.47 16.53
N ASP A 562 15.57 11.77 16.71
CA ASP A 562 16.04 12.34 18.00
C ASP A 562 14.95 12.38 19.05
#